data_023b914bbd9dbb7693aae5c9ce0d5676
#
_entry.id   023b914bbd9dbb7693aae5c9ce0d5676
#
_cell.length_a   1.000
_cell.length_b   1.000
_cell.length_c   1.000
_cell.angle_alpha   90.00
_cell.angle_beta   90.00
_cell.angle_gamma   90.00
#
_symmetry.space_group_name_H-M   'P 1'
#
loop_
_entity.id
_entity.type
_entity.pdbx_description
1 polymer ?
#
loop_
_entity_poly.entity_id
_entity_poly.type
_entity_poly.pdbx_seq_one_letter_code
_entity_poly.pdbx_strand_id
1 'polypeptide(L)'
;MATPDRMTLPSASSSSDAVVYAENLRHSYDRKKFALDGVSFTVHRGEVFGLLGKNGAGKSTLIKAMTTLIQPTSGTLRVLGLDPARDGQKIRGRIGVVQQGDSFDFTTVQGNFDVYGVLWGLPKAERIRRREQLINRFGLDEVRKRRAFDLSGGQKRRVQVAREFMHDMDVLFLDEPTVGLDVIMRHTLLDSIRDEARRGLTVVFTTHNLEEADYLCDRAAVIDEGRILVMDSTENLKRLYRGKKTVDLTVGGGDVARFYQELTVRCGTRAKITVNGPTAVILAEDPKEVLSLVVELSQKVGVLLEWLNVRQNTLEDVFLQSVSHEGEAVAAP
;
A
#
# COMPACT_ATOMS: atom_id res chain seq x y z
N MET A 1 21.86 -24.23 18.97
CA MET A 1 21.88 -23.58 17.66
C MET A 1 20.75 -24.20 16.85
N ALA A 2 19.58 -23.52 16.84
CA ALA A 2 18.46 -23.91 16.04
C ALA A 2 18.35 -22.87 14.90
N THR A 3 18.50 -23.32 13.68
CA THR A 3 18.24 -22.58 12.45
C THR A 3 16.82 -22.06 12.47
N PRO A 4 16.57 -20.78 12.13
CA PRO A 4 15.20 -20.30 12.00
C PRO A 4 14.53 -21.03 10.84
N ASP A 5 13.41 -21.65 11.15
CA ASP A 5 12.53 -22.39 10.28
C ASP A 5 12.17 -21.53 9.06
N ARG A 6 12.47 -22.01 7.87
CA ARG A 6 11.96 -21.42 6.63
C ARG A 6 10.45 -21.48 6.71
N MET A 7 9.82 -20.31 6.81
CA MET A 7 8.38 -20.17 6.66
C MET A 7 7.97 -20.85 5.36
N THR A 8 7.40 -22.04 5.49
CA THR A 8 6.79 -22.77 4.38
C THR A 8 5.65 -21.94 3.84
N LEU A 9 5.77 -21.53 2.58
CA LEU A 9 4.65 -21.02 1.81
C LEU A 9 3.50 -22.04 1.91
N PRO A 10 2.25 -21.61 2.13
CA PRO A 10 1.13 -22.54 2.16
C PRO A 10 1.10 -23.28 0.84
N SER A 11 1.04 -24.61 0.94
CA SER A 11 0.95 -25.55 -0.17
C SER A 11 -0.15 -25.13 -1.13
N ALA A 12 0.10 -25.29 -2.44
CA ALA A 12 -0.80 -25.01 -3.56
C ALA A 12 -2.20 -25.63 -3.36
N SER A 13 -3.05 -24.96 -2.60
CA SER A 13 -4.47 -25.23 -2.51
C SER A 13 -5.20 -24.20 -3.37
N SER A 14 -5.75 -24.68 -4.48
CA SER A 14 -6.64 -24.01 -5.43
C SER A 14 -6.03 -22.86 -6.24
N SER A 15 -5.27 -23.18 -7.30
CA SER A 15 -4.87 -22.27 -8.37
C SER A 15 -6.03 -21.68 -9.20
N SER A 16 -7.27 -22.05 -8.91
CA SER A 16 -8.45 -21.61 -9.67
C SER A 16 -8.97 -20.22 -9.30
N ASP A 17 -8.57 -19.64 -8.17
CA ASP A 17 -9.07 -18.35 -7.67
C ASP A 17 -8.03 -17.21 -7.71
N ALA A 18 -6.81 -17.51 -8.15
CA ALA A 18 -5.75 -16.53 -8.27
C ALA A 18 -5.96 -15.62 -9.48
N VAL A 19 -6.15 -14.32 -9.23
CA VAL A 19 -6.26 -13.29 -10.26
C VAL A 19 -4.88 -12.78 -10.69
N VAL A 20 -3.95 -12.67 -9.74
CA VAL A 20 -2.53 -12.43 -10.00
C VAL A 20 -1.72 -13.51 -9.30
N TYR A 21 -0.77 -14.07 -10.02
CA TYR A 21 0.23 -15.00 -9.49
C TYR A 21 1.62 -14.56 -9.92
N ALA A 22 2.50 -14.35 -8.98
CA ALA A 22 3.91 -14.02 -9.20
C ALA A 22 4.80 -14.99 -8.41
N GLU A 23 5.84 -15.51 -9.05
CA GLU A 23 6.80 -16.42 -8.45
C GLU A 23 8.22 -16.08 -8.87
N ASN A 24 9.07 -15.79 -7.88
CA ASN A 24 10.49 -15.43 -8.06
C ASN A 24 10.71 -14.32 -9.11
N LEU A 25 9.81 -13.34 -9.13
CA LEU A 25 9.80 -12.29 -10.14
C LEU A 25 10.99 -11.37 -9.95
N ARG A 26 11.78 -11.18 -11.01
CA ARG A 26 12.90 -10.25 -11.03
C ARG A 26 12.78 -9.29 -12.21
N HIS A 27 13.16 -8.04 -11.97
CA HIS A 27 13.27 -7.05 -13.04
C HIS A 27 14.37 -6.05 -12.76
N SER A 28 15.14 -5.73 -13.80
CA SER A 28 16.17 -4.70 -13.78
C SER A 28 16.07 -3.86 -15.04
N TYR A 29 16.09 -2.54 -14.90
CA TYR A 29 16.06 -1.59 -16.04
C TYR A 29 17.42 -1.44 -16.72
N ASP A 30 18.50 -1.56 -15.97
CA ASP A 30 19.87 -1.29 -16.42
C ASP A 30 20.83 -2.50 -16.29
N ARG A 31 20.31 -3.65 -15.89
CA ARG A 31 21.05 -4.89 -15.59
C ARG A 31 22.08 -4.77 -14.44
N LYS A 32 22.10 -3.64 -13.73
CA LYS A 32 23.02 -3.42 -12.60
C LYS A 32 22.32 -3.58 -11.26
N LYS A 33 21.14 -2.96 -11.12
CA LYS A 33 20.33 -3.04 -9.90
C LYS A 33 18.97 -3.65 -10.21
N PHE A 34 18.53 -4.58 -9.36
CA PHE A 34 17.19 -5.12 -9.44
C PHE A 34 16.19 -4.13 -8.82
N ALA A 35 15.16 -3.79 -9.58
CA ALA A 35 13.98 -3.08 -9.08
C ALA A 35 12.98 -4.06 -8.45
N LEU A 36 13.02 -5.33 -8.89
CA LEU A 36 12.33 -6.48 -8.28
C LEU A 36 13.34 -7.61 -8.16
N ASP A 37 13.47 -8.22 -6.97
CA ASP A 37 14.45 -9.27 -6.68
C ASP A 37 13.81 -10.45 -5.95
N GLY A 38 13.25 -11.38 -6.71
CA GLY A 38 12.68 -12.61 -6.18
C GLY A 38 11.29 -12.44 -5.55
N VAL A 39 10.48 -11.51 -6.07
CA VAL A 39 9.13 -11.24 -5.56
C VAL A 39 8.19 -12.39 -5.88
N SER A 40 7.50 -12.90 -4.83
CA SER A 40 6.50 -13.97 -4.95
C SER A 40 5.25 -13.58 -4.15
N PHE A 41 4.08 -13.59 -4.80
CA PHE A 41 2.79 -13.31 -4.16
C PHE A 41 1.62 -13.80 -5.01
N THR A 42 0.44 -13.85 -4.39
CA THR A 42 -0.81 -14.19 -5.06
C THR A 42 -1.88 -13.18 -4.65
N VAL A 43 -2.69 -12.73 -5.61
CA VAL A 43 -3.89 -11.95 -5.37
C VAL A 43 -5.11 -12.79 -5.72
N HIS A 44 -6.08 -12.86 -4.82
CA HIS A 44 -7.30 -13.65 -4.99
C HIS A 44 -8.43 -12.79 -5.58
N ARG A 45 -9.42 -13.45 -6.15
CA ARG A 45 -10.57 -12.78 -6.74
C ARG A 45 -11.39 -12.06 -5.66
N GLY A 46 -11.78 -10.81 -5.93
CA GLY A 46 -12.63 -10.00 -5.05
C GLY A 46 -11.94 -9.44 -3.82
N GLU A 47 -10.61 -9.67 -3.64
CA GLU A 47 -9.89 -9.03 -2.54
C GLU A 47 -9.33 -7.66 -2.94
N VAL A 48 -9.13 -6.81 -1.95
CA VAL A 48 -8.29 -5.61 -2.03
C VAL A 48 -6.91 -5.95 -1.50
N PHE A 49 -5.93 -6.01 -2.40
CA PHE A 49 -4.55 -6.33 -2.07
C PHE A 49 -3.66 -5.09 -2.07
N GLY A 50 -3.03 -4.80 -0.93
CA GLY A 50 -2.15 -3.66 -0.74
C GLY A 50 -0.67 -3.99 -0.99
N LEU A 51 0.02 -3.17 -1.77
CA LEU A 51 1.48 -3.17 -1.89
C LEU A 51 2.03 -1.95 -1.15
N LEU A 52 2.65 -2.17 0.01
CA LEU A 52 3.11 -1.14 0.93
C LEU A 52 4.62 -0.99 0.87
N GLY A 53 5.13 0.22 0.83
CA GLY A 53 6.58 0.44 0.82
C GLY A 53 6.96 1.89 0.55
N LYS A 54 8.21 2.23 0.81
CA LYS A 54 8.78 3.54 0.52
C LYS A 54 8.81 3.83 -0.98
N ASN A 55 9.06 5.09 -1.34
CA ASN A 55 9.32 5.45 -2.72
C ASN A 55 10.59 4.74 -3.21
N GLY A 56 10.50 4.14 -4.41
CA GLY A 56 11.60 3.34 -4.96
C GLY A 56 11.66 1.88 -4.49
N ALA A 57 10.77 1.41 -3.61
CA ALA A 57 10.75 0.02 -3.14
C ALA A 57 10.40 -1.04 -4.20
N GLY A 58 9.91 -0.64 -5.39
CA GLY A 58 9.54 -1.55 -6.47
C GLY A 58 8.04 -1.62 -6.78
N LYS A 59 7.16 -0.91 -6.02
CA LYS A 59 5.70 -0.93 -6.18
C LYS A 59 5.22 -0.65 -7.61
N SER A 60 5.62 0.50 -8.17
CA SER A 60 5.23 0.89 -9.54
C SER A 60 5.83 -0.04 -10.61
N THR A 61 6.97 -0.66 -10.33
CA THR A 61 7.56 -1.67 -11.23
C THR A 61 6.69 -2.93 -11.26
N LEU A 62 6.17 -3.38 -10.11
CA LEU A 62 5.21 -4.48 -10.03
C LEU A 62 3.90 -4.13 -10.79
N ILE A 63 3.33 -2.95 -10.56
CA ILE A 63 2.14 -2.50 -11.31
C ILE A 63 2.41 -2.54 -12.81
N LYS A 64 3.54 -1.99 -13.27
CA LYS A 64 3.89 -1.99 -14.71
C LYS A 64 4.02 -3.41 -15.27
N ALA A 65 4.58 -4.35 -14.52
CA ALA A 65 4.68 -5.75 -14.95
C ALA A 65 3.30 -6.41 -15.05
N MET A 66 2.46 -6.26 -14.03
CA MET A 66 1.11 -6.82 -14.01
C MET A 66 0.19 -6.22 -15.08
N THR A 67 0.38 -4.95 -15.40
CA THR A 67 -0.41 -4.23 -16.42
C THR A 67 0.19 -4.34 -17.84
N THR A 68 1.14 -5.23 -18.04
CA THR A 68 1.78 -5.52 -19.35
C THR A 68 2.64 -4.40 -19.94
N LEU A 69 2.98 -3.37 -19.16
CA LEU A 69 3.79 -2.24 -19.62
C LEU A 69 5.28 -2.57 -19.67
N ILE A 70 5.74 -3.51 -18.85
CA ILE A 70 7.10 -4.05 -18.89
C ILE A 70 7.07 -5.56 -18.79
N GLN A 71 8.11 -6.21 -19.33
CA GLN A 71 8.33 -7.65 -19.14
C GLN A 71 9.34 -7.86 -18.01
N PRO A 72 9.05 -8.74 -17.02
CA PRO A 72 10.04 -9.15 -16.04
C PRO A 72 11.28 -9.75 -16.70
N THR A 73 12.44 -9.59 -16.07
CA THR A 73 13.70 -10.18 -16.55
C THR A 73 13.72 -11.71 -16.34
N SER A 74 13.10 -12.17 -15.25
CA SER A 74 12.95 -13.60 -14.92
C SER A 74 11.82 -13.83 -13.92
N GLY A 75 11.49 -15.11 -13.68
CA GLY A 75 10.37 -15.52 -12.82
C GLY A 75 9.09 -15.75 -13.62
N THR A 76 8.03 -16.10 -12.91
CA THR A 76 6.71 -16.38 -13.49
C THR A 76 5.72 -15.28 -13.07
N LEU A 77 4.98 -14.73 -14.04
CA LEU A 77 3.87 -13.82 -13.79
C LEU A 77 2.64 -14.28 -14.56
N ARG A 78 1.51 -14.37 -13.88
CA ARG A 78 0.20 -14.61 -14.49
C ARG A 78 -0.78 -13.55 -13.99
N VAL A 79 -1.58 -13.02 -14.92
CA VAL A 79 -2.67 -12.09 -14.61
C VAL A 79 -3.93 -12.63 -15.28
N LEU A 80 -4.99 -12.87 -14.50
CA LEU A 80 -6.20 -13.54 -14.97
C LEU A 80 -5.92 -14.93 -15.60
N GLY A 81 -4.90 -15.63 -15.09
CA GLY A 81 -4.42 -16.89 -15.63
C GLY A 81 -3.61 -16.79 -16.93
N LEU A 82 -3.47 -15.57 -17.49
CA LEU A 82 -2.81 -15.28 -18.76
C LEU A 82 -1.36 -14.83 -18.56
N ASP A 83 -0.52 -15.00 -19.59
CA ASP A 83 0.86 -14.55 -19.60
C ASP A 83 0.95 -13.09 -20.10
N PRO A 84 1.41 -12.12 -19.29
CA PRO A 84 1.51 -10.74 -19.70
C PRO A 84 2.39 -10.51 -20.94
N ALA A 85 3.38 -11.36 -21.18
CA ALA A 85 4.26 -11.26 -22.33
C ALA A 85 3.59 -11.72 -23.65
N ARG A 86 2.66 -12.67 -23.55
CA ARG A 86 2.01 -13.30 -24.72
C ARG A 86 0.59 -12.80 -24.94
N ASP A 87 -0.16 -12.62 -23.86
CA ASP A 87 -1.59 -12.33 -23.90
C ASP A 87 -1.92 -10.89 -23.46
N GLY A 88 -0.96 -9.96 -23.55
CA GLY A 88 -1.09 -8.60 -23.05
C GLY A 88 -2.36 -7.87 -23.51
N GLN A 89 -2.79 -8.07 -24.77
CA GLN A 89 -4.02 -7.44 -25.28
C GLN A 89 -5.29 -7.99 -24.58
N LYS A 90 -5.35 -9.29 -24.32
CA LYS A 90 -6.47 -9.92 -23.60
C LYS A 90 -6.53 -9.45 -22.14
N ILE A 91 -5.36 -9.32 -21.51
CA ILE A 91 -5.26 -8.80 -20.15
C ILE A 91 -5.75 -7.35 -20.10
N ARG A 92 -5.21 -6.47 -20.95
CA ARG A 92 -5.61 -5.05 -21.01
C ARG A 92 -7.10 -4.83 -21.24
N GLY A 93 -7.76 -5.73 -21.96
CA GLY A 93 -9.21 -5.68 -22.16
C GLY A 93 -10.06 -5.99 -20.91
N ARG A 94 -9.43 -6.46 -19.83
CA ARG A 94 -10.11 -6.93 -18.61
C ARG A 94 -9.59 -6.26 -17.32
N ILE A 95 -8.73 -5.26 -17.45
CA ILE A 95 -8.16 -4.53 -16.31
C ILE A 95 -8.40 -3.04 -16.45
N GLY A 96 -8.55 -2.35 -15.32
CA GLY A 96 -8.45 -0.90 -15.20
C GLY A 96 -7.10 -0.51 -14.59
N VAL A 97 -6.54 0.62 -15.02
CA VAL A 97 -5.23 1.06 -14.55
C VAL A 97 -5.20 2.56 -14.30
N VAL A 98 -5.03 2.94 -13.04
CA VAL A 98 -4.81 4.33 -12.64
C VAL A 98 -3.35 4.50 -12.22
N GLN A 99 -2.56 5.13 -13.08
CA GLN A 99 -1.16 5.44 -12.82
C GLN A 99 -1.02 6.71 -11.97
N GLN A 100 0.15 6.94 -11.40
CA GLN A 100 0.46 8.11 -10.59
C GLN A 100 0.36 9.43 -11.38
N GLY A 101 0.69 9.40 -12.67
CA GLY A 101 0.67 10.59 -13.55
C GLY A 101 -0.73 10.96 -14.04
N ASP A 102 -0.88 12.24 -14.40
CA ASP A 102 -2.09 12.72 -15.06
C ASP A 102 -2.20 12.17 -16.48
N SER A 103 -3.37 11.65 -16.83
CA SER A 103 -3.67 11.19 -18.19
C SER A 103 -5.09 11.63 -18.57
N PHE A 104 -5.20 12.76 -19.28
CA PHE A 104 -6.48 13.33 -19.70
C PHE A 104 -6.46 13.72 -21.17
N ASP A 105 -7.65 13.61 -21.80
CA ASP A 105 -7.88 14.21 -23.11
C ASP A 105 -8.15 15.72 -22.96
N PHE A 106 -7.83 16.48 -24.00
CA PHE A 106 -8.02 17.93 -24.07
C PHE A 106 -9.50 18.33 -24.18
N THR A 107 -10.36 17.74 -23.34
CA THR A 107 -11.80 17.96 -23.35
C THR A 107 -12.35 18.16 -21.94
N THR A 108 -13.67 18.27 -21.82
CA THR A 108 -14.34 18.39 -20.52
C THR A 108 -14.31 17.07 -19.74
N VAL A 109 -14.69 17.11 -18.46
CA VAL A 109 -14.84 15.89 -17.64
C VAL A 109 -15.75 14.89 -18.34
N GLN A 110 -16.98 15.29 -18.71
CA GLN A 110 -17.91 14.41 -19.42
C GLN A 110 -17.34 13.91 -20.76
N GLY A 111 -16.60 14.76 -21.47
CA GLY A 111 -15.92 14.38 -22.72
C GLY A 111 -14.87 13.31 -22.51
N ASN A 112 -14.13 13.32 -21.40
CA ASN A 112 -13.18 12.26 -21.06
C ASN A 112 -13.89 10.90 -20.90
N PHE A 113 -15.06 10.85 -20.26
CA PHE A 113 -15.87 9.61 -20.20
C PHE A 113 -16.35 9.17 -21.57
N ASP A 114 -16.78 10.12 -22.43
CA ASP A 114 -17.22 9.80 -23.77
C ASP A 114 -16.09 9.22 -24.64
N VAL A 115 -14.88 9.78 -24.55
CA VAL A 115 -13.69 9.25 -25.23
C VAL A 115 -13.38 7.83 -24.76
N TYR A 116 -13.34 7.60 -23.44
CA TYR A 116 -13.10 6.27 -22.90
C TYR A 116 -14.16 5.26 -23.34
N GLY A 117 -15.43 5.65 -23.29
CA GLY A 117 -16.50 4.78 -23.78
C GLY A 117 -16.40 4.45 -25.27
N VAL A 118 -15.89 5.37 -26.11
CA VAL A 118 -15.61 5.08 -27.52
C VAL A 118 -14.42 4.12 -27.65
N LEU A 119 -13.34 4.34 -26.94
CA LEU A 119 -12.16 3.48 -26.96
C LEU A 119 -12.50 2.03 -26.57
N TRP A 120 -13.43 1.87 -25.63
CA TRP A 120 -13.94 0.55 -25.21
C TRP A 120 -15.07 0.01 -26.09
N GLY A 121 -15.40 0.69 -27.18
CA GLY A 121 -16.42 0.23 -28.14
C GLY A 121 -17.86 0.27 -27.63
N LEU A 122 -18.15 1.06 -26.59
CA LEU A 122 -19.50 1.13 -26.04
C LEU A 122 -20.48 1.81 -27.00
N PRO A 123 -21.67 1.23 -27.24
CA PRO A 123 -22.75 1.90 -27.95
C PRO A 123 -23.12 3.23 -27.34
N LYS A 124 -23.54 4.21 -28.14
CA LYS A 124 -23.83 5.58 -27.68
C LYS A 124 -24.78 5.62 -26.47
N ALA A 125 -25.84 4.85 -26.49
CA ALA A 125 -26.83 4.82 -25.39
C ALA A 125 -26.19 4.33 -24.07
N GLU A 126 -25.42 3.23 -24.14
CA GLU A 126 -24.73 2.65 -22.99
C GLU A 126 -23.64 3.59 -22.45
N ARG A 127 -22.88 4.22 -23.33
CA ARG A 127 -21.86 5.21 -22.97
C ARG A 127 -22.45 6.38 -22.19
N ILE A 128 -23.57 6.93 -22.68
CA ILE A 128 -24.27 8.03 -21.98
C ILE A 128 -24.77 7.54 -20.63
N ARG A 129 -25.40 6.38 -20.55
CA ARG A 129 -25.93 5.80 -19.30
C ARG A 129 -24.81 5.62 -18.26
N ARG A 130 -23.70 4.95 -18.63
CA ARG A 130 -22.55 4.73 -17.71
C ARG A 130 -21.93 6.05 -17.29
N ARG A 131 -21.72 6.97 -18.20
CA ARG A 131 -21.18 8.30 -17.90
C ARG A 131 -22.01 9.02 -16.85
N GLU A 132 -23.33 9.12 -17.00
CA GLU A 132 -24.20 9.78 -16.04
C GLU A 132 -24.14 9.12 -14.65
N GLN A 133 -24.17 7.79 -14.63
CA GLN A 133 -24.04 7.03 -13.38
C GLN A 133 -22.70 7.30 -12.68
N LEU A 134 -21.59 7.31 -13.41
CA LEU A 134 -20.25 7.51 -12.86
C LEU A 134 -20.03 8.94 -12.41
N ILE A 135 -20.47 9.93 -13.19
CA ILE A 135 -20.40 11.35 -12.82
C ILE A 135 -21.12 11.59 -11.48
N ASN A 136 -22.35 11.10 -11.35
CA ASN A 136 -23.13 11.23 -10.11
C ASN A 136 -22.43 10.49 -8.95
N ARG A 137 -22.06 9.23 -9.16
CA ARG A 137 -21.47 8.37 -8.14
C ARG A 137 -20.15 8.90 -7.58
N PHE A 138 -19.29 9.47 -8.44
CA PHE A 138 -18.02 10.04 -8.03
C PHE A 138 -18.10 11.55 -7.68
N GLY A 139 -19.32 12.12 -7.58
CA GLY A 139 -19.54 13.50 -7.19
C GLY A 139 -18.88 14.50 -8.14
N LEU A 140 -19.03 14.28 -9.46
CA LEU A 140 -18.38 15.08 -10.50
C LEU A 140 -19.36 16.03 -11.24
N ASP A 141 -20.63 16.13 -10.80
CA ASP A 141 -21.66 16.92 -11.47
C ASP A 141 -21.31 18.39 -11.61
N GLU A 142 -20.79 19.02 -10.55
CA GLU A 142 -20.44 20.43 -10.57
C GLU A 142 -19.31 20.76 -11.55
N VAL A 143 -18.45 19.79 -11.84
CA VAL A 143 -17.28 19.97 -12.70
C VAL A 143 -17.43 19.33 -14.08
N ARG A 144 -18.57 18.67 -14.37
CA ARG A 144 -18.77 17.87 -15.59
C ARG A 144 -18.49 18.59 -16.91
N LYS A 145 -18.75 19.92 -16.96
CA LYS A 145 -18.53 20.77 -18.14
C LYS A 145 -17.18 21.49 -18.12
N ARG A 146 -16.41 21.39 -17.04
CA ARG A 146 -15.07 21.99 -16.95
C ARG A 146 -14.08 21.14 -17.73
N ARG A 147 -13.04 21.78 -18.27
CA ARG A 147 -11.92 21.07 -18.88
C ARG A 147 -11.15 20.30 -17.81
N ALA A 148 -10.69 19.10 -18.13
CA ALA A 148 -9.97 18.26 -17.17
C ALA A 148 -8.69 18.92 -16.62
N PHE A 149 -8.03 19.76 -17.43
CA PHE A 149 -6.83 20.50 -17.00
C PHE A 149 -7.11 21.61 -15.97
N ASP A 150 -8.33 22.15 -15.94
CA ASP A 150 -8.73 23.23 -15.02
C ASP A 150 -9.21 22.72 -13.66
N LEU A 151 -9.12 21.41 -13.43
CA LEU A 151 -9.53 20.75 -12.20
C LEU A 151 -8.43 20.82 -11.13
N SER A 152 -8.84 20.80 -9.84
CA SER A 152 -7.90 20.54 -8.75
C SER A 152 -7.31 19.12 -8.85
N GLY A 153 -6.17 18.87 -8.21
CA GLY A 153 -5.54 17.55 -8.20
C GLY A 153 -6.51 16.44 -7.75
N GLY A 154 -7.29 16.70 -6.69
CA GLY A 154 -8.28 15.74 -6.20
C GLY A 154 -9.44 15.49 -7.17
N GLN A 155 -9.92 16.54 -7.84
CA GLN A 155 -10.94 16.37 -8.88
C GLN A 155 -10.41 15.58 -10.07
N LYS A 156 -9.17 15.86 -10.51
CA LYS A 156 -8.48 15.09 -11.55
C LYS A 156 -8.41 13.62 -11.18
N ARG A 157 -7.96 13.32 -9.98
CA ARG A 157 -7.79 11.95 -9.52
C ARG A 157 -9.11 11.17 -9.49
N ARG A 158 -10.19 11.81 -9.01
CA ARG A 158 -11.54 11.20 -9.06
C ARG A 158 -12.00 10.92 -10.50
N VAL A 159 -11.75 11.83 -11.43
CA VAL A 159 -12.06 11.60 -12.86
C VAL A 159 -11.25 10.43 -13.40
N GLN A 160 -9.95 10.34 -13.09
CA GLN A 160 -9.10 9.23 -13.54
C GLN A 160 -9.61 7.89 -13.05
N VAL A 161 -9.97 7.77 -11.77
CA VAL A 161 -10.51 6.52 -11.22
C VAL A 161 -11.90 6.23 -11.82
N ALA A 162 -12.79 7.23 -11.83
CA ALA A 162 -14.17 7.04 -12.29
C ALA A 162 -14.26 6.59 -13.76
N ARG A 163 -13.40 7.10 -14.65
CA ARG A 163 -13.46 6.76 -16.08
C ARG A 163 -13.01 5.33 -16.38
N GLU A 164 -12.20 4.71 -15.50
CA GLU A 164 -11.84 3.29 -15.64
C GLU A 164 -13.08 2.39 -15.57
N PHE A 165 -14.13 2.82 -14.85
CA PHE A 165 -15.42 2.11 -14.78
C PHE A 165 -16.31 2.28 -16.03
N MET A 166 -15.81 2.93 -17.09
CA MET A 166 -16.53 2.96 -18.37
C MET A 166 -16.55 1.60 -19.08
N HIS A 167 -15.68 0.66 -18.71
CA HIS A 167 -15.70 -0.73 -19.19
C HIS A 167 -15.80 -1.72 -18.04
N ASP A 168 -16.15 -2.95 -18.36
CA ASP A 168 -16.19 -4.03 -17.39
C ASP A 168 -14.77 -4.58 -17.20
N MET A 169 -14.34 -4.73 -15.95
CA MET A 169 -13.01 -5.18 -15.59
C MET A 169 -13.06 -6.21 -14.46
N ASP A 170 -12.10 -7.12 -14.45
CA ASP A 170 -11.93 -8.10 -13.36
C ASP A 170 -11.00 -7.57 -12.27
N VAL A 171 -10.04 -6.70 -12.63
CA VAL A 171 -9.03 -6.15 -11.73
C VAL A 171 -8.83 -4.66 -11.99
N LEU A 172 -8.79 -3.89 -10.92
CA LEU A 172 -8.39 -2.49 -10.94
C LEU A 172 -7.02 -2.33 -10.27
N PHE A 173 -6.05 -1.82 -11.01
CA PHE A 173 -4.72 -1.48 -10.52
C PHE A 173 -4.64 0.02 -10.22
N LEU A 174 -4.25 0.37 -9.00
CA LEU A 174 -4.17 1.75 -8.52
C LEU A 174 -2.75 2.04 -8.00
N ASP A 175 -2.00 2.86 -8.71
CA ASP A 175 -0.65 3.27 -8.29
C ASP A 175 -0.71 4.61 -7.57
N GLU A 176 -0.63 4.56 -6.23
CA GLU A 176 -0.70 5.70 -5.32
C GLU A 176 -1.88 6.66 -5.62
N PRO A 177 -3.13 6.17 -5.62
CA PRO A 177 -4.28 6.93 -6.11
C PRO A 177 -4.66 8.14 -5.26
N THR A 178 -4.15 8.26 -4.07
CA THR A 178 -4.51 9.27 -3.07
C THR A 178 -3.48 10.39 -2.92
N VAL A 179 -2.34 10.27 -3.62
CA VAL A 179 -1.28 11.30 -3.57
C VAL A 179 -1.82 12.66 -4.05
N GLY A 180 -1.56 13.69 -3.22
CA GLY A 180 -2.01 15.06 -3.51
C GLY A 180 -3.48 15.35 -3.20
N LEU A 181 -4.21 14.41 -2.57
CA LEU A 181 -5.57 14.63 -2.09
C LEU A 181 -5.58 15.16 -0.65
N ASP A 182 -6.51 16.08 -0.38
CA ASP A 182 -6.86 16.41 1.00
C ASP A 182 -7.55 15.23 1.71
N VAL A 183 -7.70 15.31 3.03
CA VAL A 183 -8.23 14.23 3.86
C VAL A 183 -9.64 13.80 3.43
N ILE A 184 -10.52 14.76 3.15
CA ILE A 184 -11.93 14.48 2.78
C ILE A 184 -11.98 13.77 1.42
N MET A 185 -11.26 14.30 0.43
CA MET A 185 -11.21 13.72 -0.91
C MET A 185 -10.60 12.32 -0.92
N ARG A 186 -9.58 12.10 -0.08
CA ARG A 186 -8.95 10.79 0.12
C ARG A 186 -9.96 9.75 0.61
N HIS A 187 -10.67 10.05 1.70
CA HIS A 187 -11.68 9.13 2.22
C HIS A 187 -12.80 8.86 1.21
N THR A 188 -13.31 9.89 0.54
CA THR A 188 -14.34 9.72 -0.50
C THR A 188 -13.88 8.77 -1.62
N LEU A 189 -12.63 8.88 -2.06
CA LEU A 189 -12.07 8.01 -3.08
C LEU A 189 -11.92 6.57 -2.57
N LEU A 190 -11.36 6.39 -1.37
CA LEU A 190 -11.19 5.06 -0.77
C LEU A 190 -12.53 4.36 -0.53
N ASP A 191 -13.55 5.08 -0.08
CA ASP A 191 -14.92 4.55 0.06
C ASP A 191 -15.49 4.08 -1.28
N SER A 192 -15.31 4.88 -2.34
CA SER A 192 -15.74 4.49 -3.68
C SER A 192 -15.07 3.21 -4.18
N ILE A 193 -13.76 3.06 -3.93
CA ILE A 193 -13.00 1.85 -4.27
C ILE A 193 -13.48 0.66 -3.44
N ARG A 194 -13.69 0.84 -2.13
CA ARG A 194 -14.19 -0.19 -1.23
C ARG A 194 -15.57 -0.70 -1.66
N ASP A 195 -16.45 0.20 -2.08
CA ASP A 195 -17.78 -0.18 -2.55
C ASP A 195 -17.73 -1.03 -3.82
N GLU A 196 -16.76 -0.77 -4.74
CA GLU A 196 -16.57 -1.62 -5.92
C GLU A 196 -15.99 -2.99 -5.53
N ALA A 197 -15.04 -3.03 -4.61
CA ALA A 197 -14.49 -4.28 -4.11
C ALA A 197 -15.58 -5.15 -3.46
N ARG A 198 -16.47 -4.55 -2.66
CA ARG A 198 -17.64 -5.26 -2.08
C ARG A 198 -18.60 -5.82 -3.14
N ARG A 199 -18.60 -5.28 -4.35
CA ARG A 199 -19.35 -5.80 -5.50
C ARG A 199 -18.63 -6.91 -6.26
N GLY A 200 -17.45 -7.32 -5.79
CA GLY A 200 -16.66 -8.41 -6.33
C GLY A 200 -15.50 -7.99 -7.24
N LEU A 201 -15.21 -6.68 -7.39
CA LEU A 201 -14.04 -6.21 -8.12
C LEU A 201 -12.78 -6.54 -7.32
N THR A 202 -11.78 -7.13 -7.98
CA THR A 202 -10.45 -7.30 -7.40
C THR A 202 -9.68 -5.98 -7.53
N VAL A 203 -9.01 -5.55 -6.46
CA VAL A 203 -8.24 -4.30 -6.47
C VAL A 203 -6.81 -4.57 -6.03
N VAL A 204 -5.84 -4.09 -6.81
CA VAL A 204 -4.43 -4.04 -6.41
C VAL A 204 -4.05 -2.58 -6.20
N PHE A 205 -3.70 -2.25 -5.00
CA PHE A 205 -3.52 -0.88 -4.53
C PHE A 205 -2.11 -0.66 -4.01
N THR A 206 -1.40 0.36 -4.50
CA THR A 206 -0.11 0.74 -3.93
C THR A 206 -0.24 2.01 -3.12
N THR A 207 0.42 2.05 -1.98
CA THR A 207 0.53 3.25 -1.16
C THR A 207 1.80 3.22 -0.30
N HIS A 208 2.26 4.39 0.10
CA HIS A 208 3.21 4.56 1.19
C HIS A 208 2.52 5.01 2.49
N ASN A 209 1.21 5.29 2.44
CA ASN A 209 0.40 5.63 3.60
C ASN A 209 -0.26 4.36 4.17
N LEU A 210 0.18 3.96 5.32
CA LEU A 210 -0.22 2.70 5.96
C LEU A 210 -1.63 2.75 6.56
N GLU A 211 -2.13 3.95 6.90
CA GLU A 211 -3.53 4.14 7.33
C GLU A 211 -4.51 3.84 6.20
N GLU A 212 -4.16 4.20 4.96
CA GLU A 212 -4.98 3.88 3.79
C GLU A 212 -5.08 2.38 3.54
N ALA A 213 -3.95 1.68 3.70
CA ALA A 213 -3.91 0.24 3.57
C ALA A 213 -4.69 -0.45 4.69
N ASP A 214 -4.59 0.03 5.91
CA ASP A 214 -5.38 -0.46 7.05
C ASP A 214 -6.87 -0.23 6.86
N TYR A 215 -7.22 0.89 6.23
CA TYR A 215 -8.60 1.23 5.94
C TYR A 215 -9.18 0.39 4.79
N LEU A 216 -8.42 0.12 3.74
CA LEU A 216 -8.95 -0.40 2.47
C LEU A 216 -8.64 -1.90 2.23
N CYS A 217 -7.45 -2.38 2.63
CA CYS A 217 -6.96 -3.68 2.18
C CYS A 217 -7.42 -4.84 3.05
N ASP A 218 -7.75 -5.97 2.42
CA ASP A 218 -7.99 -7.25 3.09
C ASP A 218 -6.66 -7.92 3.45
N ARG A 219 -5.71 -7.91 2.49
CA ARG A 219 -4.34 -8.40 2.64
C ARG A 219 -3.36 -7.36 2.13
N ALA A 220 -2.17 -7.38 2.70
CA ALA A 220 -1.11 -6.48 2.29
C ALA A 220 0.26 -7.17 2.26
N ALA A 221 1.11 -6.72 1.34
CA ALA A 221 2.52 -7.07 1.29
C ALA A 221 3.37 -5.81 1.52
N VAL A 222 4.31 -5.89 2.46
CA VAL A 222 5.34 -4.87 2.66
C VAL A 222 6.49 -5.18 1.72
N ILE A 223 6.82 -4.24 0.85
CA ILE A 223 7.93 -4.36 -0.10
C ILE A 223 9.00 -3.31 0.22
N ASP A 224 10.25 -3.73 0.29
CA ASP A 224 11.41 -2.86 0.36
C ASP A 224 12.53 -3.40 -0.52
N GLU A 225 13.31 -2.51 -1.13
CA GLU A 225 14.41 -2.85 -2.06
C GLU A 225 14.11 -3.95 -3.09
N GLY A 226 12.87 -3.98 -3.58
CA GLY A 226 12.42 -4.96 -4.57
C GLY A 226 12.08 -6.34 -4.01
N ARG A 227 11.99 -6.52 -2.70
CA ARG A 227 11.66 -7.79 -2.02
C ARG A 227 10.42 -7.66 -1.14
N ILE A 228 9.62 -8.70 -1.05
CA ILE A 228 8.54 -8.76 -0.07
C ILE A 228 9.11 -9.20 1.27
N LEU A 229 8.97 -8.36 2.29
CA LEU A 229 9.44 -8.60 3.65
C LEU A 229 8.42 -9.42 4.44
N VAL A 230 7.15 -9.07 4.32
CA VAL A 230 6.04 -9.74 4.99
C VAL A 230 4.77 -9.58 4.17
N MET A 231 3.90 -10.58 4.20
CA MET A 231 2.61 -10.56 3.50
C MET A 231 1.60 -11.41 4.27
N ASP A 232 0.46 -10.83 4.63
CA ASP A 232 -0.67 -11.52 5.25
C ASP A 232 -1.94 -10.64 5.17
N SER A 233 -3.04 -11.08 5.78
CA SER A 233 -4.20 -10.22 6.06
C SER A 233 -3.77 -9.04 6.94
N THR A 234 -4.41 -7.87 6.75
CA THR A 234 -4.10 -6.68 7.55
C THR A 234 -4.28 -6.95 9.05
N GLU A 235 -5.27 -7.78 9.42
CA GLU A 235 -5.45 -8.23 10.80
C GLU A 235 -4.29 -9.09 11.30
N ASN A 236 -3.82 -10.06 10.50
CA ASN A 236 -2.72 -10.94 10.91
C ASN A 236 -1.41 -10.17 11.00
N LEU A 237 -1.14 -9.25 10.06
CA LEU A 237 0.03 -8.37 10.13
C LEU A 237 0.04 -7.59 11.45
N LYS A 238 -1.09 -7.03 11.86
CA LYS A 238 -1.20 -6.38 13.18
C LYS A 238 -1.07 -7.38 14.35
N ARG A 239 -1.45 -8.64 14.13
CA ARG A 239 -1.33 -9.73 15.12
C ARG A 239 0.07 -10.30 15.26
N LEU A 240 0.97 -10.13 14.28
CA LEU A 240 2.38 -10.53 14.43
C LEU A 240 3.02 -9.91 15.70
N TYR A 241 2.47 -8.81 16.15
CA TYR A 241 2.87 -8.12 17.38
C TYR A 241 1.82 -8.23 18.49
N ARG A 242 0.93 -9.26 18.45
CA ARG A 242 -0.10 -9.52 19.47
C ARG A 242 0.56 -9.83 20.81
N GLY A 243 0.12 -9.12 21.84
CA GLY A 243 0.72 -9.17 23.18
C GLY A 243 1.67 -8.01 23.45
N LYS A 244 2.19 -7.37 22.39
CA LYS A 244 2.95 -6.12 22.51
C LYS A 244 2.02 -4.94 22.28
N LYS A 245 2.26 -3.83 22.98
CA LYS A 245 1.58 -2.56 22.75
C LYS A 245 2.60 -1.51 22.39
N THR A 246 2.18 -0.57 21.56
CA THR A 246 3.00 0.57 21.20
C THR A 246 2.81 1.68 22.20
N VAL A 247 3.92 2.18 22.73
CA VAL A 247 3.98 3.39 23.56
C VAL A 247 4.62 4.49 22.71
N ASP A 248 3.83 5.49 22.36
CA ASP A 248 4.34 6.71 21.72
C ASP A 248 4.78 7.69 22.82
N LEU A 249 6.00 8.18 22.71
CA LEU A 249 6.61 9.05 23.72
C LEU A 249 7.23 10.26 23.04
N THR A 250 6.96 11.45 23.57
CA THR A 250 7.66 12.69 23.22
C THR A 250 8.20 13.30 24.52
N VAL A 251 9.48 13.63 24.53
CA VAL A 251 10.13 14.28 25.65
C VAL A 251 10.76 15.59 25.22
N GLY A 252 10.77 16.58 26.15
CA GLY A 252 11.40 17.87 25.94
C GLY A 252 12.24 18.28 27.11
N GLY A 253 13.09 19.31 26.95
CA GLY A 253 13.99 19.76 28.00
C GLY A 253 15.06 18.73 28.38
N GLY A 254 15.98 19.09 29.23
CA GLY A 254 17.01 18.18 29.77
C GLY A 254 17.88 17.52 28.69
N ASP A 255 18.51 16.40 29.06
CA ASP A 255 19.35 15.61 28.15
C ASP A 255 18.54 14.45 27.53
N VAL A 256 17.83 14.75 26.42
CA VAL A 256 16.98 13.80 25.68
C VAL A 256 17.78 12.59 25.18
N ALA A 257 19.01 12.79 24.70
CA ALA A 257 19.84 11.69 24.19
C ALA A 257 20.19 10.71 25.30
N ARG A 258 20.62 11.21 26.47
CA ARG A 258 20.92 10.40 27.65
C ARG A 258 19.67 9.66 28.15
N PHE A 259 18.51 10.32 28.15
CA PHE A 259 17.25 9.71 28.53
C PHE A 259 16.94 8.46 27.69
N TYR A 260 16.98 8.58 26.39
CA TYR A 260 16.70 7.44 25.51
C TYR A 260 17.77 6.35 25.56
N GLN A 261 19.03 6.72 25.77
CA GLN A 261 20.10 5.75 25.97
C GLN A 261 19.89 4.93 27.25
N GLU A 262 19.62 5.57 28.38
CA GLU A 262 19.33 4.88 29.67
C GLU A 262 18.05 4.05 29.56
N LEU A 263 17.00 4.55 28.89
CA LEU A 263 15.75 3.82 28.65
C LEU A 263 15.98 2.55 27.85
N THR A 264 16.74 2.64 26.77
CA THR A 264 17.07 1.49 25.90
C THR A 264 17.85 0.42 26.65
N VAL A 265 18.84 0.83 27.45
CA VAL A 265 19.64 -0.11 28.26
C VAL A 265 18.78 -0.80 29.33
N ARG A 266 17.86 -0.09 29.98
CA ARG A 266 17.02 -0.65 31.05
C ARG A 266 15.89 -1.54 30.50
N CYS A 267 15.33 -1.19 29.37
CA CYS A 267 14.33 -2.03 28.71
C CYS A 267 14.95 -3.33 28.18
N GLY A 268 16.20 -3.29 27.73
CA GLY A 268 16.91 -4.45 27.17
C GLY A 268 16.12 -5.10 26.03
N THR A 269 15.96 -6.43 26.07
CA THR A 269 15.20 -7.21 25.05
C THR A 269 13.69 -7.17 25.26
N ARG A 270 13.17 -6.60 26.38
CA ARG A 270 11.75 -6.58 26.73
C ARG A 270 10.93 -5.54 25.94
N ALA A 271 11.62 -4.55 25.39
CA ALA A 271 11.00 -3.57 24.53
C ALA A 271 11.95 -3.17 23.39
N LYS A 272 11.39 -2.97 22.18
CA LYS A 272 12.12 -2.38 21.07
C LYS A 272 11.82 -0.90 21.00
N ILE A 273 12.85 -0.07 21.02
CA ILE A 273 12.74 1.39 21.05
C ILE A 273 13.29 1.95 19.75
N THR A 274 12.45 2.70 19.03
CA THR A 274 12.84 3.44 17.82
C THR A 274 12.77 4.92 18.13
N VAL A 275 13.91 5.62 18.14
CA VAL A 275 14.02 7.02 18.51
C VAL A 275 14.14 7.89 17.26
N ASN A 276 13.39 8.99 17.21
CA ASN A 276 13.47 10.01 16.18
C ASN A 276 13.46 11.41 16.82
N GLY A 277 14.66 11.93 17.09
CA GLY A 277 14.81 13.19 17.81
C GLY A 277 14.19 13.16 19.22
N PRO A 278 13.23 14.07 19.54
CA PRO A 278 12.56 14.10 20.83
C PRO A 278 11.44 13.05 20.98
N THR A 279 11.09 12.34 19.90
CA THR A 279 10.03 11.34 19.89
C THR A 279 10.58 9.93 19.87
N ALA A 280 9.86 8.99 20.43
CA ALA A 280 10.14 7.57 20.32
C ALA A 280 8.87 6.74 20.20
N VAL A 281 8.97 5.64 19.47
CA VAL A 281 7.98 4.57 19.41
C VAL A 281 8.57 3.35 20.10
N ILE A 282 7.89 2.87 21.13
CA ILE A 282 8.35 1.77 21.98
C ILE A 282 7.36 0.62 21.86
N LEU A 283 7.81 -0.52 21.35
CA LEU A 283 7.03 -1.74 21.29
C LEU A 283 7.37 -2.64 22.48
N ALA A 284 6.42 -2.84 23.38
CA ALA A 284 6.63 -3.55 24.65
C ALA A 284 5.58 -4.65 24.87
N GLU A 285 6.01 -5.77 25.46
CA GLU A 285 5.09 -6.83 25.91
C GLU A 285 4.26 -6.36 27.11
N ASP A 286 4.89 -5.73 28.07
CA ASP A 286 4.20 -5.05 29.17
C ASP A 286 4.43 -3.54 29.12
N PRO A 287 3.47 -2.76 28.63
CA PRO A 287 3.58 -1.31 28.58
C PRO A 287 3.65 -0.67 29.99
N LYS A 288 3.11 -1.31 31.04
CA LYS A 288 3.14 -0.75 32.41
C LYS A 288 4.56 -0.67 32.92
N GLU A 289 5.39 -1.69 32.64
CA GLU A 289 6.80 -1.69 33.02
C GLU A 289 7.56 -0.56 32.32
N VAL A 290 7.32 -0.38 31.02
CA VAL A 290 7.93 0.72 30.25
C VAL A 290 7.50 2.08 30.80
N LEU A 291 6.20 2.26 31.05
CA LEU A 291 5.68 3.51 31.62
C LEU A 291 6.33 3.85 32.94
N SER A 292 6.51 2.88 33.84
CA SER A 292 7.17 3.05 35.13
C SER A 292 8.62 3.52 34.95
N LEU A 293 9.36 2.89 34.00
CA LEU A 293 10.73 3.28 33.67
C LEU A 293 10.80 4.69 33.05
N VAL A 294 9.88 5.03 32.17
CA VAL A 294 9.80 6.36 31.53
C VAL A 294 9.63 7.45 32.60
N VAL A 295 8.69 7.26 33.52
CA VAL A 295 8.43 8.23 34.59
C VAL A 295 9.66 8.35 35.55
N GLU A 296 10.25 7.23 35.96
CA GLU A 296 11.44 7.24 36.82
C GLU A 296 12.61 7.99 36.16
N LEU A 297 12.90 7.63 34.91
CA LEU A 297 14.03 8.23 34.18
C LEU A 297 13.80 9.68 33.83
N SER A 298 12.55 10.10 33.51
CA SER A 298 12.25 11.49 33.25
C SER A 298 12.60 12.39 34.41
N GLN A 299 12.28 11.95 35.62
CA GLN A 299 12.63 12.67 36.86
C GLN A 299 14.15 12.68 37.10
N LYS A 300 14.82 11.53 36.90
CA LYS A 300 16.26 11.37 37.13
C LYS A 300 17.11 12.21 36.16
N VAL A 301 16.74 12.27 34.89
CA VAL A 301 17.50 12.97 33.86
C VAL A 301 17.04 14.43 33.69
N GLY A 302 15.88 14.77 34.24
CA GLY A 302 15.32 16.13 34.19
C GLY A 302 14.68 16.46 32.81
N VAL A 303 14.14 15.46 32.10
CA VAL A 303 13.37 15.68 30.90
C VAL A 303 11.87 15.82 31.19
N LEU A 304 11.16 16.60 30.38
CA LEU A 304 9.72 16.77 30.49
C LEU A 304 9.02 15.74 29.59
N LEU A 305 8.01 15.06 30.11
CA LEU A 305 7.12 14.21 29.30
C LEU A 305 6.07 15.10 28.65
N GLU A 306 6.22 15.40 27.37
CA GLU A 306 5.28 16.24 26.60
C GLU A 306 4.10 15.45 26.08
N TRP A 307 4.34 14.19 25.65
CA TRP A 307 3.32 13.30 25.14
C TRP A 307 3.61 11.86 25.53
N LEU A 308 2.58 11.14 25.96
CA LEU A 308 2.65 9.72 26.27
C LEU A 308 1.30 9.07 25.94
N ASN A 309 1.33 8.09 25.04
CA ASN A 309 0.14 7.37 24.61
C ASN A 309 0.43 5.87 24.49
N VAL A 310 -0.54 5.03 24.88
CA VAL A 310 -0.47 3.57 24.72
C VAL A 310 -1.57 3.14 23.78
N ARG A 311 -1.20 2.63 22.63
CA ARG A 311 -2.14 2.21 21.59
C ARG A 311 -1.91 0.77 21.14
N GLN A 312 -2.89 0.22 20.44
CA GLN A 312 -2.73 -1.03 19.69
C GLN A 312 -1.80 -0.80 18.49
N ASN A 313 -1.15 -1.88 18.06
CA ASN A 313 -0.27 -1.83 16.90
C ASN A 313 -1.04 -1.52 15.60
N THR A 314 -0.44 -0.69 14.79
CA THR A 314 -0.89 -0.33 13.45
C THR A 314 -0.05 -1.04 12.38
N LEU A 315 -0.45 -0.94 11.11
CA LEU A 315 0.40 -1.39 10.00
C LEU A 315 1.70 -0.60 9.92
N GLU A 316 1.74 0.64 10.44
CA GLU A 316 2.97 1.43 10.51
C GLU A 316 4.01 0.79 11.44
N ASP A 317 3.58 0.29 12.58
CA ASP A 317 4.46 -0.44 13.50
C ASP A 317 5.02 -1.71 12.85
N VAL A 318 4.18 -2.44 12.10
CA VAL A 318 4.59 -3.61 11.32
C VAL A 318 5.65 -3.24 10.29
N PHE A 319 5.41 -2.17 9.53
CA PHE A 319 6.31 -1.69 8.50
C PHE A 319 7.67 -1.29 9.09
N LEU A 320 7.69 -0.43 10.11
CA LEU A 320 8.91 0.04 10.76
C LEU A 320 9.74 -1.13 11.30
N GLN A 321 9.09 -2.14 11.86
CA GLN A 321 9.75 -3.33 12.38
C GLN A 321 10.31 -4.22 11.27
N SER A 322 9.55 -4.42 10.19
CA SER A 322 9.98 -5.27 9.06
C SER A 322 11.21 -4.68 8.36
N VAL A 323 11.24 -3.37 8.15
CA VAL A 323 12.39 -2.67 7.52
C VAL A 323 13.61 -2.62 8.45
N SER A 324 13.43 -2.56 9.78
CA SER A 324 14.55 -2.52 10.74
C SER A 324 15.28 -3.86 10.86
N HIS A 325 14.61 -4.98 10.63
CA HIS A 325 15.23 -6.31 10.73
C HIS A 325 16.22 -6.63 9.60
N GLU A 326 16.07 -6.03 8.41
CA GLU A 326 17.09 -6.18 7.35
C GLU A 326 18.38 -5.41 7.65
N GLY A 327 18.31 -4.29 8.38
CA GLY A 327 19.51 -3.56 8.81
C GLY A 327 20.41 -4.32 9.78
N GLU A 328 19.87 -5.22 10.58
CA GLU A 328 20.62 -6.03 11.54
C GLU A 328 21.22 -7.32 10.90
N ALA A 329 20.59 -7.84 9.83
CA ALA A 329 21.10 -9.04 9.14
C ALA A 329 22.32 -8.76 8.24
N VAL A 330 22.58 -7.49 7.88
CA VAL A 330 23.73 -7.08 7.06
C VAL A 330 24.94 -6.62 7.91
N ALA A 331 24.77 -6.45 9.21
CA ALA A 331 25.80 -5.95 10.13
C ALA A 331 26.46 -7.04 11.00
N ALA A 332 26.35 -8.31 10.64
CA ALA A 332 27.15 -9.38 11.27
C ALA A 332 28.39 -9.68 10.42
N PRO A 333 29.61 -9.63 11.02
CA PRO A 333 30.88 -9.79 10.31
C PRO A 333 31.09 -11.21 9.77
#